data_0be6162d519172ab072886a51652882b
#
_entry.id   0be6162d519172ab072886a51652882b
#
_cell.length_a   1.000
_cell.length_b   1.000
_cell.length_c   1.000
_cell.angle_alpha   90.00
_cell.angle_beta   90.00
_cell.angle_gamma   90.00
#
_symmetry.space_group_name_H-M   'P 1'
#
loop_
_entity.id
_entity.type
_entity.pdbx_description
1 polymer ?
#
loop_
_entity_poly.entity_id
_entity_poly.type
_entity_poly.pdbx_seq_one_letter_code
_entity_poly.pdbx_strand_id
1 'polypeptide(L)'
;MLVAAHVFEVLVMLLGGYALARIVRRGRDLPWALFGAGMLAFVFAEVAQMGASNLIGWLQTEQLVPVPTRDDAPLYSMLLTGAFTGLTLEPLRWFAIKRYVPDYRSHRSALLVGAGAGAMEGILTAAVVAMMLVLALVFRGETMESLTAAGISGRTAVKVGLRVIAWWEESPLGAILAAGEALVRLAFQVA
;
A
#
# COMPACT_ATOMS: atom_id res chain seq x y z
N MET A 1 -19.80 10.98 10.30
CA MET A 1 -19.81 9.61 9.74
C MET A 1 -18.56 9.32 8.93
N LEU A 2 -18.13 10.20 8.02
CA LEU A 2 -16.95 9.99 7.15
C LEU A 2 -15.65 9.71 7.96
N VAL A 3 -15.33 10.53 8.96
CA VAL A 3 -14.16 10.32 9.84
C VAL A 3 -14.17 8.94 10.50
N ALA A 4 -15.34 8.50 11.00
CA ALA A 4 -15.46 7.17 11.62
C ALA A 4 -15.25 6.04 10.59
N ALA A 5 -15.69 6.22 9.35
CA ALA A 5 -15.48 5.26 8.26
C ALA A 5 -13.98 5.14 7.93
N HIS A 6 -13.24 6.24 7.82
CA HIS A 6 -11.79 6.19 7.59
C HIS A 6 -10.99 5.66 8.80
N VAL A 7 -11.42 5.94 10.03
CA VAL A 7 -10.82 5.30 11.21
C VAL A 7 -11.04 3.79 11.16
N PHE A 8 -12.23 3.35 10.79
CA PHE A 8 -12.52 1.92 10.61
C PHE A 8 -11.66 1.31 9.50
N GLU A 9 -11.54 1.98 8.35
CA GLU A 9 -10.65 1.57 7.24
C GLU A 9 -9.20 1.39 7.71
N VAL A 10 -8.63 2.37 8.39
CA VAL A 10 -7.27 2.30 8.97
C VAL A 10 -7.13 1.12 9.92
N LEU A 11 -8.10 0.89 10.79
CA LEU A 11 -8.07 -0.24 11.73
C LEU A 11 -8.12 -1.59 11.00
N VAL A 12 -8.94 -1.74 9.97
CA VAL A 12 -9.00 -2.95 9.16
C VAL A 12 -7.66 -3.21 8.47
N MET A 13 -7.05 -2.18 7.88
CA MET A 13 -5.74 -2.29 7.23
C MET A 13 -4.62 -2.66 8.21
N LEU A 14 -4.60 -2.06 9.40
CA LEU A 14 -3.58 -2.35 10.41
C LEU A 14 -3.72 -3.75 11.02
N LEU A 15 -4.95 -4.18 11.29
CA LEU A 15 -5.20 -5.41 12.05
C LEU A 15 -5.41 -6.64 11.17
N GLY A 16 -5.83 -6.46 9.90
CA GLY A 16 -6.21 -7.56 9.01
C GLY A 16 -5.10 -8.59 8.82
N GLY A 17 -3.89 -8.16 8.50
CA GLY A 17 -2.74 -9.05 8.31
C GLY A 17 -2.33 -9.79 9.59
N TYR A 18 -2.36 -9.10 10.73
CA TYR A 18 -2.07 -9.73 12.03
C TYR A 18 -3.15 -10.74 12.42
N ALA A 19 -4.44 -10.40 12.23
CA ALA A 19 -5.55 -11.31 12.52
C ALA A 19 -5.44 -12.59 11.68
N LEU A 20 -5.14 -12.44 10.38
CA LEU A 20 -4.92 -13.57 9.48
C LEU A 20 -3.73 -14.42 9.91
N ALA A 21 -2.61 -13.82 10.29
CA ALA A 21 -1.44 -14.52 10.81
C ALA A 21 -1.78 -15.34 12.08
N ARG A 22 -2.60 -14.78 12.99
CA ARG A 22 -3.10 -15.49 14.18
C ARG A 22 -3.96 -16.69 13.78
N ILE A 23 -4.83 -16.56 12.79
CA ILE A 23 -5.67 -17.66 12.28
C ILE A 23 -4.79 -18.77 11.68
N VAL A 24 -3.83 -18.42 10.82
CA VAL A 24 -2.91 -19.37 10.18
C VAL A 24 -2.08 -20.15 11.19
N ARG A 25 -1.64 -19.48 12.26
CA ARG A 25 -0.86 -20.10 13.35
C ARG A 25 -1.68 -20.95 14.29
N ARG A 26 -3.00 -20.81 14.33
CA ARG A 26 -3.86 -21.52 15.29
C ARG A 26 -3.64 -23.02 15.25
N GLY A 27 -3.28 -23.60 16.40
CA GLY A 27 -3.02 -25.03 16.56
C GLY A 27 -1.68 -25.53 16.01
N ARG A 28 -0.71 -24.63 15.73
CA ARG A 28 0.66 -25.01 15.29
C ARG A 28 1.70 -23.99 15.76
N ASP A 29 2.91 -24.48 16.08
CA ASP A 29 4.05 -23.68 16.49
C ASP A 29 4.84 -23.13 15.29
N LEU A 30 4.19 -22.37 14.43
CA LEU A 30 4.87 -21.67 13.36
C LEU A 30 5.57 -20.41 13.92
N PRO A 31 6.87 -20.18 13.62
CA PRO A 31 7.60 -19.03 14.14
C PRO A 31 7.09 -17.73 13.53
N TRP A 32 7.00 -16.68 14.35
CA TRP A 32 6.69 -15.31 13.88
C TRP A 32 7.73 -14.77 12.91
N ALA A 33 8.92 -15.35 12.86
CA ALA A 33 9.95 -15.01 11.88
C ALA A 33 9.46 -15.16 10.42
N LEU A 34 8.56 -16.12 10.15
CA LEU A 34 7.93 -16.25 8.82
C LEU A 34 7.08 -15.02 8.46
N PHE A 35 6.30 -14.52 9.40
CA PHE A 35 5.52 -13.30 9.23
C PHE A 35 6.43 -12.09 9.01
N GLY A 36 7.48 -11.94 9.85
CA GLY A 36 8.49 -10.89 9.67
C GLY A 36 9.23 -10.98 8.34
N ALA A 37 9.55 -12.19 7.88
CA ALA A 37 10.17 -12.41 6.57
C ALA A 37 9.26 -11.92 5.42
N GLY A 38 7.95 -12.16 5.53
CA GLY A 38 6.98 -11.62 4.57
C GLY A 38 6.92 -10.09 4.56
N MET A 39 6.91 -9.47 5.73
CA MET A 39 6.95 -8.00 5.85
C MET A 39 8.20 -7.42 5.19
N LEU A 40 9.37 -8.00 5.45
CA LEU A 40 10.63 -7.56 4.85
C LEU A 40 10.65 -7.78 3.34
N ALA A 41 10.17 -8.93 2.86
CA ALA A 41 10.08 -9.20 1.42
C ALA A 41 9.24 -8.14 0.70
N PHE A 42 8.13 -7.72 1.30
CA PHE A 42 7.29 -6.64 0.76
C PHE A 42 8.04 -5.30 0.70
N VAL A 43 8.71 -4.90 1.79
CA VAL A 43 9.49 -3.65 1.82
C VAL A 43 10.56 -3.64 0.73
N PHE A 44 11.31 -4.74 0.56
CA PHE A 44 12.32 -4.83 -0.49
C PHE A 44 11.71 -4.80 -1.89
N ALA A 45 10.53 -5.43 -2.09
CA ALA A 45 9.81 -5.37 -3.35
C ALA A 45 9.37 -3.93 -3.68
N GLU A 46 8.84 -3.18 -2.71
CA GLU A 46 8.45 -1.78 -2.87
C GLU A 46 9.65 -0.89 -3.23
N VAL A 47 10.77 -1.06 -2.54
CA VAL A 47 12.01 -0.31 -2.86
C VAL A 47 12.49 -0.63 -4.28
N ALA A 48 12.47 -1.90 -4.69
CA ALA A 48 12.82 -2.31 -6.04
C ALA A 48 11.87 -1.73 -7.09
N GLN A 49 10.56 -1.72 -6.80
CA GLN A 49 9.53 -1.14 -7.67
C GLN A 49 9.69 0.38 -7.81
N MET A 50 9.99 1.09 -6.72
CA MET A 50 10.30 2.52 -6.76
C MET A 50 11.53 2.80 -7.63
N GLY A 51 12.60 2.01 -7.48
CA GLY A 51 13.79 2.09 -8.32
C GLY A 51 13.49 1.86 -9.79
N ALA A 52 12.71 0.83 -10.11
CA ALA A 52 12.31 0.51 -11.47
C ALA A 52 11.42 1.62 -12.09
N SER A 53 10.47 2.15 -11.32
CA SER A 53 9.61 3.25 -11.76
C SER A 53 10.42 4.52 -12.06
N ASN A 54 11.39 4.84 -11.21
CA ASN A 54 12.30 5.98 -11.44
C ASN A 54 13.16 5.77 -12.68
N LEU A 55 13.69 4.55 -12.89
CA LEU A 55 14.46 4.21 -14.07
C LEU A 55 13.63 4.37 -15.36
N ILE A 56 12.38 3.87 -15.35
CA ILE A 56 11.49 4.03 -16.50
C ILE A 56 11.19 5.51 -16.76
N GLY A 57 10.90 6.29 -15.72
CA GLY A 57 10.68 7.72 -15.84
C GLY A 57 11.90 8.44 -16.45
N TRP A 58 13.10 8.05 -16.05
CA TRP A 58 14.32 8.56 -16.65
C TRP A 58 14.47 8.14 -18.13
N LEU A 59 14.25 6.86 -18.47
CA LEU A 59 14.28 6.36 -19.85
C LEU A 59 13.26 7.07 -20.75
N GLN A 60 12.09 7.41 -20.22
CA GLN A 60 11.08 8.18 -20.94
C GLN A 60 11.51 9.63 -21.17
N THR A 61 12.18 10.23 -20.19
CA THR A 61 12.75 11.59 -20.33
C THR A 61 13.82 11.65 -21.41
N GLU A 62 14.66 10.60 -21.49
CA GLU A 62 15.69 10.44 -22.53
C GLU A 62 15.12 9.93 -23.87
N GLN A 63 13.80 9.78 -24.00
CA GLN A 63 13.11 9.28 -25.21
C GLN A 63 13.54 7.86 -25.66
N LEU A 64 14.13 7.08 -24.77
CA LEU A 64 14.53 5.68 -25.02
C LEU A 64 13.37 4.71 -24.92
N VAL A 65 12.31 5.10 -24.20
CA VAL A 65 11.06 4.34 -24.07
C VAL A 65 9.89 5.28 -24.36
N PRO A 66 8.87 4.84 -25.14
CA PRO A 66 7.75 5.69 -25.45
C PRO A 66 6.96 6.08 -24.20
N VAL A 67 6.53 7.34 -24.14
CA VAL A 67 5.61 7.83 -23.13
C VAL A 67 4.20 7.39 -23.55
N PRO A 68 3.45 6.69 -22.68
CA PRO A 68 2.09 6.28 -23.02
C PRO A 68 1.20 7.49 -23.27
N THR A 69 0.26 7.37 -24.19
CA THR A 69 -0.75 8.39 -24.41
C THR A 69 -1.63 8.53 -23.16
N ARG A 70 -2.39 9.62 -23.04
CA ARG A 70 -3.27 9.84 -21.88
C ARG A 70 -4.29 8.70 -21.72
N ASP A 71 -4.76 8.13 -22.82
CA ASP A 71 -5.76 7.07 -22.82
C ASP A 71 -5.16 5.71 -22.45
N ASP A 72 -3.90 5.45 -22.83
CA ASP A 72 -3.18 4.22 -22.55
C ASP A 72 -2.49 4.22 -21.17
N ALA A 73 -2.30 5.40 -20.57
CA ALA A 73 -1.56 5.55 -19.32
C ALA A 73 -2.08 4.66 -18.16
N PRO A 74 -3.40 4.49 -17.95
CA PRO A 74 -3.91 3.62 -16.90
C PRO A 74 -3.55 2.15 -17.12
N LEU A 75 -3.73 1.64 -18.35
CA LEU A 75 -3.41 0.26 -18.71
C LEU A 75 -1.89 0.01 -18.62
N TYR A 76 -1.09 0.93 -19.14
CA TYR A 76 0.37 0.87 -19.07
C TYR A 76 0.85 0.82 -17.60
N SER A 77 0.34 1.71 -16.76
CA SER A 77 0.66 1.74 -15.34
C SER A 77 0.28 0.44 -14.63
N MET A 78 -0.91 -0.09 -14.90
CA MET A 78 -1.40 -1.33 -14.31
C MET A 78 -0.53 -2.53 -14.71
N LEU A 79 -0.21 -2.67 -16.00
CA LEU A 79 0.65 -3.73 -16.51
C LEU A 79 2.07 -3.64 -15.95
N LEU A 80 2.62 -2.44 -15.91
CA LEU A 80 3.96 -2.20 -15.38
C LEU A 80 4.03 -2.55 -13.88
N THR A 81 3.10 -2.02 -13.10
CA THR A 81 3.04 -2.29 -11.65
C THR A 81 2.84 -3.78 -11.39
N GLY A 82 1.90 -4.44 -12.08
CA GLY A 82 1.66 -5.87 -11.94
C GLY A 82 2.88 -6.72 -12.31
N ALA A 83 3.55 -6.40 -13.41
CA ALA A 83 4.76 -7.10 -13.83
C ALA A 83 5.90 -6.93 -12.81
N PHE A 84 6.16 -5.71 -12.35
CA PHE A 84 7.21 -5.47 -11.36
C PHE A 84 6.89 -6.11 -10.01
N THR A 85 5.66 -6.03 -9.54
CA THR A 85 5.25 -6.69 -8.30
C THR A 85 5.46 -8.19 -8.39
N GLY A 86 5.01 -8.83 -9.48
CA GLY A 86 5.21 -10.28 -9.67
C GLY A 86 6.68 -10.67 -9.79
N LEU A 87 7.48 -9.91 -10.56
CA LEU A 87 8.90 -10.20 -10.76
C LEU A 87 9.79 -9.92 -9.55
N THR A 88 9.34 -9.08 -8.61
CA THR A 88 10.13 -8.72 -7.42
C THR A 88 9.63 -9.44 -6.17
N LEU A 89 8.34 -9.41 -5.89
CA LEU A 89 7.78 -9.92 -4.64
C LEU A 89 7.86 -11.45 -4.54
N GLU A 90 7.52 -12.17 -5.60
CA GLU A 90 7.52 -13.65 -5.54
C GLU A 90 8.93 -14.24 -5.39
N PRO A 91 9.96 -13.82 -6.15
CA PRO A 91 11.33 -14.26 -5.91
C PRO A 91 11.85 -13.91 -4.51
N LEU A 92 11.49 -12.73 -3.97
CA LEU A 92 11.89 -12.31 -2.63
C LEU A 92 11.23 -13.17 -1.54
N ARG A 93 9.95 -13.50 -1.69
CA ARG A 93 9.25 -14.44 -0.79
C ARG A 93 9.88 -15.83 -0.83
N TRP A 94 10.13 -16.35 -2.01
CA TRP A 94 10.79 -17.65 -2.18
C TRP A 94 12.19 -17.64 -1.56
N PHE A 95 12.99 -16.60 -1.80
CA PHE A 95 14.31 -16.42 -1.20
C PHE A 95 14.24 -16.34 0.32
N ALA A 96 13.29 -15.57 0.85
CA ALA A 96 13.08 -15.42 2.29
C ALA A 96 12.80 -16.78 2.96
N ILE A 97 11.90 -17.59 2.39
CA ILE A 97 11.59 -18.93 2.91
C ILE A 97 12.82 -19.85 2.79
N LYS A 98 13.48 -19.85 1.63
CA LYS A 98 14.61 -20.75 1.39
C LYS A 98 15.82 -20.46 2.28
N ARG A 99 16.09 -19.16 2.53
CA ARG A 99 17.33 -18.72 3.20
C ARG A 99 17.17 -18.61 4.72
N TYR A 100 16.05 -18.11 5.18
CA TYR A 100 15.87 -17.77 6.60
C TYR A 100 15.06 -18.81 7.39
N VAL A 101 14.25 -19.62 6.72
CA VAL A 101 13.36 -20.58 7.38
C VAL A 101 13.29 -21.91 6.62
N PRO A 102 14.44 -22.55 6.33
CA PRO A 102 14.51 -23.72 5.45
C PRO A 102 13.72 -24.93 5.97
N ASP A 103 13.54 -25.02 7.30
CA ASP A 103 12.82 -26.12 7.94
C ASP A 103 11.29 -26.01 7.84
N TYR A 104 10.79 -24.84 7.40
CA TYR A 104 9.35 -24.53 7.35
C TYR A 104 8.83 -24.43 5.91
N ARG A 105 9.00 -25.49 5.10
CA ARG A 105 8.55 -25.55 3.70
C ARG A 105 7.14 -26.15 3.58
N SER A 106 6.18 -25.60 4.29
CA SER A 106 4.79 -26.03 4.21
C SER A 106 3.91 -24.96 3.57
N HIS A 107 2.76 -25.36 3.04
CA HIS A 107 1.75 -24.42 2.55
C HIS A 107 1.38 -23.36 3.61
N ARG A 108 1.21 -23.76 4.87
CA ARG A 108 0.89 -22.82 5.96
C ARG A 108 2.03 -21.84 6.25
N SER A 109 3.27 -22.24 6.08
CA SER A 109 4.41 -21.34 6.19
C SER A 109 4.37 -20.28 5.09
N ALA A 110 4.05 -20.67 3.86
CA ALA A 110 3.83 -19.74 2.75
C ALA A 110 2.67 -18.77 3.03
N LEU A 111 1.54 -19.28 3.56
CA LEU A 111 0.42 -18.44 3.98
C LEU A 111 0.83 -17.43 5.06
N LEU A 112 1.70 -17.81 6.01
CA LEU A 112 2.16 -16.91 7.07
C LEU A 112 3.11 -15.83 6.52
N VAL A 113 3.96 -16.17 5.56
CA VAL A 113 4.81 -15.20 4.83
C VAL A 113 3.92 -14.25 4.01
N GLY A 114 2.92 -14.76 3.30
CA GLY A 114 1.93 -13.94 2.58
C GLY A 114 1.16 -13.00 3.50
N ALA A 115 0.72 -13.49 4.67
CA ALA A 115 0.07 -12.65 5.68
C ALA A 115 0.99 -11.53 6.19
N GLY A 116 2.29 -11.78 6.32
CA GLY A 116 3.29 -10.77 6.65
C GLY A 116 3.43 -9.70 5.58
N ALA A 117 3.51 -10.10 4.31
CA ALA A 117 3.58 -9.17 3.19
C ALA A 117 2.32 -8.29 3.11
N GLY A 118 1.13 -8.90 3.19
CA GLY A 118 -0.13 -8.15 3.20
C GLY A 118 -0.32 -7.28 4.43
N ALA A 119 0.22 -7.68 5.60
CA ALA A 119 0.23 -6.82 6.78
C ALA A 119 1.09 -5.57 6.57
N MET A 120 2.25 -5.69 5.93
CA MET A 120 3.12 -4.54 5.65
C MET A 120 2.49 -3.61 4.62
N GLU A 121 1.90 -4.14 3.55
CA GLU A 121 1.08 -3.37 2.61
C GLU A 121 -0.02 -2.59 3.33
N GLY A 122 -0.78 -3.28 4.20
CA GLY A 122 -1.84 -2.68 5.01
C GLY A 122 -1.33 -1.55 5.91
N ILE A 123 -0.19 -1.74 6.58
CA ILE A 123 0.43 -0.72 7.43
C ILE A 123 0.82 0.53 6.61
N LEU A 124 1.46 0.36 5.46
CA LEU A 124 1.87 1.48 4.62
C LEU A 124 0.66 2.24 4.06
N THR A 125 -0.36 1.51 3.59
CA THR A 125 -1.60 2.12 3.09
C THR A 125 -2.36 2.83 4.23
N ALA A 126 -2.48 2.19 5.40
CA ALA A 126 -3.09 2.80 6.59
C ALA A 126 -2.38 4.09 7.02
N ALA A 127 -1.04 4.12 6.93
CA ALA A 127 -0.28 5.33 7.24
C ALA A 127 -0.60 6.47 6.27
N VAL A 128 -0.76 6.18 4.98
CA VAL A 128 -1.16 7.18 3.97
C VAL A 128 -2.58 7.68 4.24
N VAL A 129 -3.55 6.78 4.49
CA VAL A 129 -4.94 7.15 4.80
C VAL A 129 -5.01 7.97 6.09
N ALA A 130 -4.29 7.55 7.14
CA ALA A 130 -4.23 8.29 8.40
C ALA A 130 -3.62 9.69 8.24
N MET A 131 -2.55 9.81 7.44
CA MET A 131 -1.95 11.09 7.12
C MET A 131 -2.93 11.99 6.38
N MET A 132 -3.65 11.46 5.39
CA MET A 132 -4.68 12.22 4.67
C MET A 132 -5.84 12.63 5.56
N LEU A 133 -6.26 11.76 6.49
CA LEU A 133 -7.27 12.08 7.50
C LEU A 133 -6.81 13.25 8.40
N VAL A 134 -5.58 13.21 8.88
CA VAL A 134 -5.00 14.30 9.69
C VAL A 134 -4.96 15.59 8.88
N LEU A 135 -4.48 15.56 7.63
CA LEU A 135 -4.46 16.73 6.76
C LEU A 135 -5.87 17.29 6.53
N ALA A 136 -6.85 16.42 6.25
CA ALA A 136 -8.24 16.85 6.05
C ALA A 136 -8.86 17.47 7.30
N LEU A 137 -8.50 16.99 8.50
CA LEU A 137 -8.97 17.57 9.77
C LEU A 137 -8.28 18.89 10.09
N VAL A 138 -6.95 18.98 9.89
CA VAL A 138 -6.16 20.19 10.18
C VAL A 138 -6.55 21.34 9.25
N PHE A 139 -6.73 21.04 7.97
CA PHE A 139 -7.05 22.05 6.94
C PHE A 139 -8.56 22.15 6.65
N ARG A 140 -9.40 21.68 7.56
CA ARG A 140 -10.84 21.78 7.42
C ARG A 140 -11.30 23.24 7.48
N GLY A 141 -11.88 23.71 6.37
CA GLY A 141 -12.38 25.08 6.25
C GLY A 141 -11.32 26.15 5.96
N GLU A 142 -10.04 25.74 5.83
CA GLU A 142 -9.00 26.65 5.41
C GLU A 142 -9.15 27.03 3.93
N THR A 143 -8.93 28.32 3.64
CA THR A 143 -8.93 28.83 2.27
C THR A 143 -7.54 28.75 1.66
N MET A 144 -7.45 28.87 0.33
CA MET A 144 -6.17 28.97 -0.37
C MET A 144 -5.31 30.14 0.13
N GLU A 145 -5.98 31.25 0.51
CA GLU A 145 -5.31 32.45 1.02
C GLU A 145 -4.71 32.19 2.40
N SER A 146 -5.44 31.52 3.30
CA SER A 146 -4.94 31.16 4.63
C SER A 146 -3.77 30.17 4.57
N LEU A 147 -3.81 29.18 3.67
CA LEU A 147 -2.70 28.27 3.44
C LEU A 147 -1.45 28.98 2.91
N THR A 148 -1.64 29.94 2.03
CA THR A 148 -0.52 30.73 1.47
C THR A 148 0.04 31.69 2.54
N ALA A 149 -0.80 32.28 3.36
CA ALA A 149 -0.39 33.10 4.49
C ALA A 149 0.39 32.31 5.56
N ALA A 150 0.09 31.02 5.71
CA ALA A 150 0.82 30.09 6.56
C ALA A 150 2.18 29.64 5.95
N GLY A 151 2.60 30.20 4.82
CA GLY A 151 3.88 29.92 4.18
C GLY A 151 3.89 28.70 3.25
N ILE A 152 2.73 28.11 2.95
CA ILE A 152 2.63 27.02 1.97
C ILE A 152 2.69 27.65 0.57
N SER A 153 3.63 27.19 -0.27
CA SER A 153 3.74 27.71 -1.64
C SER A 153 2.42 27.59 -2.40
N GLY A 154 2.06 28.57 -3.21
CA GLY A 154 0.76 28.63 -3.89
C GLY A 154 0.43 27.34 -4.67
N ARG A 155 1.41 26.73 -5.36
CA ARG A 155 1.23 25.45 -6.07
C ARG A 155 0.95 24.27 -5.12
N THR A 156 1.61 24.26 -3.96
CA THR A 156 1.38 23.24 -2.93
C THR A 156 0.05 23.46 -2.21
N ALA A 157 -0.30 24.73 -1.92
CA ALA A 157 -1.59 25.08 -1.32
C ALA A 157 -2.76 24.62 -2.21
N VAL A 158 -2.67 24.81 -3.54
CA VAL A 158 -3.67 24.32 -4.50
C VAL A 158 -3.80 22.80 -4.41
N LYS A 159 -2.67 22.05 -4.43
CA LYS A 159 -2.70 20.58 -4.36
C LYS A 159 -3.29 20.07 -3.04
N VAL A 160 -2.92 20.67 -1.92
CA VAL A 160 -3.44 20.31 -0.59
C VAL A 160 -4.93 20.63 -0.52
N GLY A 161 -5.33 21.86 -0.90
CA GLY A 161 -6.73 22.27 -0.89
C GLY A 161 -7.63 21.35 -1.72
N LEU A 162 -7.24 21.03 -2.96
CA LEU A 162 -8.00 20.11 -3.82
C LEU A 162 -8.12 18.70 -3.21
N ARG A 163 -7.07 18.19 -2.57
CA ARG A 163 -7.12 16.89 -1.89
C ARG A 163 -8.03 16.91 -0.68
N VAL A 164 -7.98 17.96 0.12
CA VAL A 164 -8.86 18.13 1.29
C VAL A 164 -10.33 18.22 0.87
N ILE A 165 -10.64 19.01 -0.18
CA ILE A 165 -11.99 19.10 -0.73
C ILE A 165 -12.46 17.72 -1.21
N ALA A 166 -11.69 17.05 -2.07
CA ALA A 166 -12.03 15.73 -2.59
C ALA A 166 -12.26 14.71 -1.47
N TRP A 167 -11.47 14.77 -0.39
CA TRP A 167 -11.64 13.89 0.76
C TRP A 167 -12.98 14.13 1.49
N TRP A 168 -13.41 15.40 1.65
CA TRP A 168 -14.70 15.71 2.29
C TRP A 168 -15.90 15.41 1.40
N GLU A 169 -15.72 15.36 0.09
CA GLU A 169 -16.73 14.96 -0.90
C GLU A 169 -16.87 13.43 -1.01
N GLU A 170 -15.93 12.67 -0.47
CA GLU A 170 -15.98 11.21 -0.48
C GLU A 170 -17.16 10.69 0.36
N SER A 171 -17.83 9.66 -0.15
CA SER A 171 -18.91 9.02 0.60
C SER A 171 -18.35 8.11 1.70
N PRO A 172 -19.00 8.02 2.88
CA PRO A 172 -18.63 7.04 3.90
C PRO A 172 -18.63 5.59 3.39
N LEU A 173 -19.46 5.30 2.37
CA LEU A 173 -19.47 4.00 1.70
C LEU A 173 -18.19 3.74 0.93
N GLY A 174 -17.59 4.78 0.32
CA GLY A 174 -16.28 4.68 -0.37
C GLY A 174 -15.18 4.18 0.57
N ALA A 175 -15.07 4.77 1.76
CA ALA A 175 -14.10 4.34 2.77
C ALA A 175 -14.34 2.89 3.26
N ILE A 176 -15.61 2.47 3.40
CA ILE A 176 -15.94 1.09 3.78
C ILE A 176 -15.57 0.12 2.65
N LEU A 177 -15.82 0.49 1.40
CA LEU A 177 -15.43 -0.31 0.24
C LEU A 177 -13.91 -0.41 0.11
N ALA A 178 -13.16 0.66 0.38
CA ALA A 178 -11.70 0.65 0.42
C ALA A 178 -11.15 -0.29 1.51
N ALA A 179 -11.79 -0.33 2.69
CA ALA A 179 -11.48 -1.33 3.71
C ALA A 179 -11.75 -2.77 3.22
N GLY A 180 -12.84 -2.99 2.49
CA GLY A 180 -13.15 -4.28 1.84
C GLY A 180 -12.11 -4.67 0.79
N GLU A 181 -11.70 -3.72 -0.04
CA GLU A 181 -10.63 -3.92 -1.04
C GLU A 181 -9.29 -4.30 -0.38
N ALA A 182 -8.94 -3.68 0.75
CA ALA A 182 -7.74 -4.03 1.49
C ALA A 182 -7.76 -5.48 1.98
N LEU A 183 -8.91 -6.01 2.42
CA LEU A 183 -9.06 -7.42 2.79
C LEU A 183 -8.94 -8.35 1.58
N VAL A 184 -9.47 -7.96 0.43
CA VAL A 184 -9.32 -8.71 -0.82
C VAL A 184 -7.86 -8.75 -1.24
N ARG A 185 -7.15 -7.63 -1.22
CA ARG A 185 -5.69 -7.58 -1.50
C ARG A 185 -4.91 -8.48 -0.55
N LEU A 186 -5.22 -8.43 0.75
CA LEU A 186 -4.62 -9.33 1.74
C LEU A 186 -4.85 -10.81 1.39
N ALA A 187 -6.05 -11.18 0.94
CA ALA A 187 -6.34 -12.55 0.50
C ALA A 187 -5.48 -12.95 -0.71
N PHE A 188 -5.30 -12.06 -1.68
CA PHE A 188 -4.40 -12.30 -2.83
C PHE A 188 -2.93 -12.43 -2.42
N GLN A 189 -2.47 -11.68 -1.41
CA GLN A 189 -1.10 -11.80 -0.90
C GLN A 189 -0.84 -13.17 -0.25
N VAL A 190 -1.88 -13.83 0.19
CA VAL A 190 -1.80 -15.12 0.91
C VAL A 190 -2.03 -16.32 -0.02
N ALA A 191 -2.76 -16.14 -1.13
CA ALA A 191 -3.03 -17.21 -2.11
C ALA A 191 -1.79 -17.65 -2.87
#